data_6297b70576f8eb985e4da54133ff9dbd
#
_entry.id   6297b70576f8eb985e4da54133ff9dbd
#
_cell.length_a   1.000
_cell.length_b   1.000
_cell.length_c   1.000
_cell.angle_alpha   90.00
_cell.angle_beta   90.00
_cell.angle_gamma   90.00
#
_symmetry.space_group_name_H-M   'P 1'
#
loop_
_entity.id
_entity.type
_entity.pdbx_description
1 polymer ?
#
loop_
_entity_poly.entity_id
_entity_poly.type
_entity_poly.pdbx_seq_one_letter_code
_entity_poly.pdbx_strand_id
1 'polypeptide(L)'
;MQKVVKQLFISGALLALSFGNAFAEEVMKPFVLGYTTSGDMAAVTTEVKGKVESAGFEIAGTYSPYDGAVVIAITNDDLKKAAASSEFGGYAAGQRVSLTQVGDEIQVSYTNPMYYSDAYRIEDTSGAQAALSSLETALGKKETYGTGDKQLTQSDLRKYHYMFGMEYFDDPSELASY
;
A
#
# COMPACT_ATOMS: atom_id res chain seq x y z
N MET A 1 63.99 30.51 -40.83
CA MET A 1 63.30 29.23 -41.08
C MET A 1 62.28 29.03 -39.98
N GLN A 2 61.05 29.47 -40.20
CA GLN A 2 59.96 29.35 -39.21
C GLN A 2 59.12 28.12 -39.57
N LYS A 3 59.00 27.19 -38.66
CA LYS A 3 58.10 26.06 -38.77
C LYS A 3 56.75 26.44 -38.21
N VAL A 4 55.76 26.51 -39.08
CA VAL A 4 54.34 26.70 -38.74
C VAL A 4 53.80 25.35 -38.19
N VAL A 5 53.39 25.31 -36.92
CA VAL A 5 52.69 24.17 -36.34
C VAL A 5 51.18 24.44 -36.51
N LYS A 6 50.53 23.61 -37.38
CA LYS A 6 49.07 23.64 -37.49
C LYS A 6 48.46 22.89 -36.32
N GLN A 7 47.73 23.62 -35.44
CA GLN A 7 46.88 23.01 -34.42
C GLN A 7 45.58 22.54 -35.08
N LEU A 8 45.34 21.26 -35.07
CA LEU A 8 44.04 20.67 -35.39
C LEU A 8 43.14 20.73 -34.18
N PHE A 9 42.10 21.56 -34.24
CA PHE A 9 41.03 21.54 -33.26
C PHE A 9 40.08 20.38 -33.62
N ILE A 10 40.11 19.33 -32.83
CA ILE A 10 39.09 18.26 -32.86
C ILE A 10 37.97 18.70 -31.94
N SER A 11 36.88 19.20 -32.51
CA SER A 11 35.64 19.45 -31.82
C SER A 11 34.94 18.10 -31.56
N GLY A 12 35.15 17.55 -30.39
CA GLY A 12 34.37 16.41 -29.90
C GLY A 12 32.98 16.85 -29.49
N ALA A 13 31.99 16.57 -30.30
CA ALA A 13 30.60 16.71 -29.93
C ALA A 13 30.27 15.61 -28.90
N LEU A 14 30.16 15.99 -27.62
CA LEU A 14 29.70 15.13 -26.55
C LEU A 14 28.18 14.92 -26.71
N LEU A 15 27.78 13.81 -27.33
CA LEU A 15 26.38 13.39 -27.37
C LEU A 15 26.01 12.92 -25.96
N ALA A 16 25.37 13.78 -25.16
CA ALA A 16 24.75 13.40 -23.92
C ALA A 16 23.52 12.50 -24.22
N LEU A 17 23.73 11.19 -24.20
CA LEU A 17 22.63 10.22 -24.18
C LEU A 17 21.92 10.36 -22.84
N SER A 18 20.84 11.15 -22.82
CA SER A 18 19.90 11.16 -21.72
C SER A 18 19.20 9.81 -21.70
N PHE A 19 19.71 8.86 -20.94
CA PHE A 19 18.94 7.69 -20.54
C PHE A 19 17.84 8.18 -19.63
N GLY A 20 16.68 8.44 -20.19
CA GLY A 20 15.45 8.57 -19.43
C GLY A 20 15.21 7.22 -18.75
N ASN A 21 15.46 7.14 -17.46
CA ASN A 21 14.98 6.03 -16.67
C ASN A 21 13.44 6.07 -16.73
N ALA A 22 12.86 5.31 -17.64
CA ALA A 22 11.46 4.94 -17.54
C ALA A 22 11.36 4.01 -16.32
N PHE A 23 11.10 4.59 -15.14
CA PHE A 23 10.69 3.80 -13.99
C PHE A 23 9.35 3.17 -14.39
N ALA A 24 9.35 1.85 -14.56
CA ALA A 24 8.10 1.12 -14.65
C ALA A 24 7.32 1.40 -13.36
N GLU A 25 6.08 1.85 -13.49
CA GLU A 25 5.21 2.10 -12.35
C GLU A 25 5.06 0.79 -11.56
N GLU A 26 5.22 0.86 -10.23
CA GLU A 26 5.19 -0.33 -9.37
C GLU A 26 3.80 -0.96 -9.39
N VAL A 27 3.77 -2.30 -9.48
CA VAL A 27 2.51 -3.06 -9.39
C VAL A 27 2.00 -3.06 -7.97
N MET A 28 0.80 -2.56 -7.79
CA MET A 28 0.16 -2.43 -6.50
C MET A 28 -0.57 -3.71 -6.10
N LYS A 29 -0.40 -4.14 -4.87
CA LYS A 29 -1.11 -5.29 -4.28
C LYS A 29 -1.85 -4.85 -3.01
N PRO A 30 -3.09 -5.37 -2.77
CA PRO A 30 -3.94 -4.91 -1.66
C PRO A 30 -3.48 -5.42 -0.29
N PHE A 31 -2.69 -6.50 -0.26
CA PHE A 31 -2.28 -7.15 0.98
C PHE A 31 -0.78 -7.36 1.04
N VAL A 32 -0.25 -7.31 2.27
CA VAL A 32 1.14 -7.60 2.60
C VAL A 32 1.16 -8.73 3.61
N LEU A 33 1.86 -9.82 3.31
CA LEU A 33 2.26 -10.81 4.31
C LEU A 33 3.48 -10.27 5.05
N GLY A 34 3.31 -9.95 6.33
CA GLY A 34 4.38 -9.48 7.18
C GLY A 34 5.33 -10.62 7.55
N TYR A 35 4.81 -11.62 8.24
CA TYR A 35 5.57 -12.79 8.66
C TYR A 35 4.68 -14.00 8.94
N THR A 36 5.30 -15.16 9.11
CA THR A 36 4.67 -16.36 9.64
C THR A 36 5.30 -16.74 10.97
N THR A 37 4.51 -17.28 11.88
CA THR A 37 4.98 -17.73 13.19
C THR A 37 4.20 -18.95 13.64
N SER A 38 4.72 -19.71 14.62
CA SER A 38 4.01 -20.79 15.29
C SER A 38 3.59 -20.33 16.67
N GLY A 39 2.55 -20.95 17.24
CA GLY A 39 2.15 -20.69 18.61
C GLY A 39 0.63 -20.66 18.82
N ASP A 40 0.23 -20.19 19.97
CA ASP A 40 -1.17 -20.00 20.33
C ASP A 40 -1.74 -18.72 19.68
N MET A 41 -2.88 -18.82 19.03
CA MET A 41 -3.53 -17.71 18.33
C MET A 41 -3.80 -16.50 19.24
N ALA A 42 -4.20 -16.72 20.48
CA ALA A 42 -4.50 -15.63 21.42
C ALA A 42 -3.22 -14.92 21.87
N ALA A 43 -2.14 -15.67 22.10
CA ALA A 43 -0.84 -15.11 22.44
C ALA A 43 -0.26 -14.28 21.28
N VAL A 44 -0.28 -14.83 20.05
CA VAL A 44 0.19 -14.10 18.86
C VAL A 44 -0.68 -12.87 18.59
N THR A 45 -2.00 -12.96 18.78
CA THR A 45 -2.90 -11.81 18.64
C THR A 45 -2.52 -10.70 19.62
N THR A 46 -2.22 -11.03 20.85
CA THR A 46 -1.81 -10.06 21.88
C THR A 46 -0.48 -9.40 21.52
N GLU A 47 0.48 -10.18 21.03
CA GLU A 47 1.77 -9.65 20.56
C GLU A 47 1.59 -8.68 19.38
N VAL A 48 0.80 -9.07 18.38
CA VAL A 48 0.53 -8.24 17.18
C VAL A 48 -0.15 -6.94 17.58
N LYS A 49 -1.12 -6.97 18.49
CA LYS A 49 -1.76 -5.76 19.03
C LYS A 49 -0.73 -4.81 19.65
N GLY A 50 0.14 -5.32 20.51
CA GLY A 50 1.20 -4.51 21.11
C GLY A 50 2.17 -3.90 20.08
N LYS A 51 2.51 -4.65 19.02
CA LYS A 51 3.36 -4.14 17.92
C LYS A 51 2.70 -2.98 17.16
N VAL A 52 1.42 -3.11 16.79
CA VAL A 52 0.73 -2.04 16.04
C VAL A 52 0.45 -0.82 16.91
N GLU A 53 0.12 -0.99 18.20
CA GLU A 53 -0.02 0.12 19.14
C GLU A 53 1.30 0.86 19.34
N SER A 54 2.42 0.12 19.48
CA SER A 54 3.76 0.69 19.59
C SER A 54 4.21 1.41 18.32
N ALA A 55 3.64 1.05 17.17
CA ALA A 55 3.87 1.72 15.88
C ALA A 55 2.96 2.94 15.65
N GLY A 56 2.17 3.35 16.66
CA GLY A 56 1.34 4.54 16.62
C GLY A 56 -0.07 4.32 16.06
N PHE A 57 -0.54 3.07 16.00
CA PHE A 57 -1.92 2.78 15.60
C PHE A 57 -2.85 2.60 16.81
N GLU A 58 -4.06 3.05 16.64
CA GLU A 58 -5.19 2.79 17.53
C GLU A 58 -5.92 1.54 17.07
N ILE A 59 -6.27 0.65 18.00
CA ILE A 59 -7.11 -0.53 17.72
C ILE A 59 -8.57 -0.10 17.78
N ALA A 60 -9.22 -0.02 16.63
CA ALA A 60 -10.64 0.32 16.53
C ALA A 60 -11.56 -0.86 16.85
N GLY A 61 -11.07 -2.10 16.67
CA GLY A 61 -11.83 -3.30 16.98
C GLY A 61 -11.09 -4.59 16.67
N THR A 62 -11.61 -5.70 17.19
CA THR A 62 -11.08 -7.04 16.91
C THR A 62 -12.24 -8.02 16.80
N TYR A 63 -12.21 -8.91 15.81
CA TYR A 63 -13.21 -9.97 15.66
C TYR A 63 -12.59 -11.22 15.02
N SER A 64 -13.25 -12.35 15.20
CA SER A 64 -12.88 -13.64 14.59
C SER A 64 -13.98 -14.00 13.58
N PRO A 65 -13.69 -13.93 12.28
CA PRO A 65 -14.68 -14.24 11.24
C PRO A 65 -15.01 -15.74 11.18
N TYR A 66 -14.06 -16.59 11.56
CA TYR A 66 -14.18 -18.05 11.65
C TYR A 66 -13.06 -18.60 12.55
N ASP A 67 -13.14 -19.89 12.90
CA ASP A 67 -12.13 -20.58 13.72
C ASP A 67 -10.75 -20.52 13.04
N GLY A 68 -9.73 -20.11 13.77
CA GLY A 68 -8.37 -19.98 13.25
C GLY A 68 -8.11 -18.66 12.51
N ALA A 69 -9.02 -17.67 12.58
CA ALA A 69 -8.80 -16.36 12.04
C ALA A 69 -9.16 -15.24 13.03
N VAL A 70 -8.32 -14.21 13.06
CA VAL A 70 -8.55 -12.97 13.82
C VAL A 70 -8.28 -11.79 12.92
N VAL A 71 -9.15 -10.77 12.96
CA VAL A 71 -8.98 -9.50 12.27
C VAL A 71 -8.96 -8.38 13.29
N ILE A 72 -7.94 -7.55 13.23
CA ILE A 72 -7.74 -6.36 14.05
C ILE A 72 -7.92 -5.15 13.15
N ALA A 73 -8.95 -4.36 13.38
CA ALA A 73 -9.16 -3.09 12.73
C ALA A 73 -8.30 -2.02 13.40
N ILE A 74 -7.52 -1.30 12.63
CA ILE A 74 -6.59 -0.27 13.11
C ILE A 74 -6.76 1.03 12.33
N THR A 75 -6.41 2.13 12.96
CA THR A 75 -6.34 3.48 12.36
C THR A 75 -5.26 4.30 13.05
N ASN A 76 -4.94 5.47 12.53
CA ASN A 76 -4.13 6.49 13.20
C ASN A 76 -4.50 7.89 12.69
N ASP A 77 -3.92 8.92 13.30
CA ASP A 77 -4.25 10.30 12.94
C ASP A 77 -3.81 10.67 11.52
N ASP A 78 -2.72 10.09 11.00
CA ASP A 78 -2.26 10.32 9.63
C ASP A 78 -3.24 9.75 8.60
N LEU A 79 -3.75 8.53 8.83
CA LEU A 79 -4.80 7.93 8.00
C LEU A 79 -6.11 8.72 8.06
N LYS A 80 -6.54 9.14 9.26
CA LYS A 80 -7.74 9.95 9.44
C LYS A 80 -7.61 11.29 8.70
N LYS A 81 -6.44 11.94 8.80
CA LYS A 81 -6.16 13.21 8.11
C LYS A 81 -6.14 13.03 6.59
N ALA A 82 -5.47 12.00 6.08
CA ALA A 82 -5.46 11.69 4.66
C ALA A 82 -6.88 11.43 4.14
N ALA A 83 -7.65 10.62 4.84
CA ALA A 83 -9.04 10.34 4.51
C ALA A 83 -9.92 11.59 4.46
N ALA A 84 -9.69 12.56 5.37
CA ALA A 84 -10.42 13.82 5.41
C ALA A 84 -10.08 14.79 4.26
N SER A 85 -9.02 14.52 3.49
CA SER A 85 -8.61 15.36 2.35
C SER A 85 -9.47 15.17 1.09
N SER A 86 -10.25 14.11 1.03
CA SER A 86 -11.02 13.74 -0.16
C SER A 86 -12.47 13.42 0.20
N GLU A 87 -13.38 13.75 -0.71
CA GLU A 87 -14.77 13.29 -0.63
C GLU A 87 -14.78 11.75 -0.64
N PHE A 88 -15.56 11.10 0.19
CA PHE A 88 -15.58 9.63 0.40
C PHE A 88 -14.26 9.01 0.91
N GLY A 89 -13.25 9.81 1.25
CA GLY A 89 -11.96 9.31 1.75
C GLY A 89 -12.06 8.47 3.03
N GLY A 90 -13.16 8.54 3.76
CA GLY A 90 -13.41 7.75 4.97
C GLY A 90 -13.20 6.24 4.82
N TYR A 91 -13.39 5.71 3.62
CA TYR A 91 -13.15 4.29 3.31
C TYR A 91 -11.67 3.87 3.45
N ALA A 92 -10.73 4.81 3.33
CA ALA A 92 -9.30 4.55 3.49
C ALA A 92 -8.78 4.81 4.91
N ALA A 93 -9.61 5.38 5.82
CA ALA A 93 -9.19 5.72 7.18
C ALA A 93 -8.88 4.50 8.05
N GLY A 94 -9.53 3.37 7.80
CA GLY A 94 -9.35 2.13 8.53
C GLY A 94 -8.50 1.11 7.77
N GLN A 95 -7.54 0.50 8.46
CA GLN A 95 -6.74 -0.59 7.94
C GLN A 95 -6.99 -1.87 8.75
N ARG A 96 -6.55 -3.01 8.26
CA ARG A 96 -6.75 -4.31 8.92
C ARG A 96 -5.46 -5.08 9.01
N VAL A 97 -5.23 -5.67 10.17
CA VAL A 97 -4.23 -6.72 10.36
C VAL A 97 -4.98 -8.02 10.58
N SER A 98 -4.62 -9.06 9.85
CA SER A 98 -5.24 -10.38 9.94
C SER A 98 -4.22 -11.42 10.40
N LEU A 99 -4.67 -12.29 11.27
CA LEU A 99 -3.97 -13.49 11.67
C LEU A 99 -4.78 -14.68 11.16
N THR A 100 -4.15 -15.59 10.44
CA THR A 100 -4.82 -16.75 9.85
C THR A 100 -4.01 -18.00 10.08
N GLN A 101 -4.62 -19.03 10.69
CA GLN A 101 -4.00 -20.32 10.83
C GLN A 101 -3.94 -21.04 9.48
N VAL A 102 -2.74 -21.43 9.06
CA VAL A 102 -2.49 -22.20 7.83
C VAL A 102 -1.60 -23.39 8.19
N GLY A 103 -2.19 -24.56 8.30
CA GLY A 103 -1.50 -25.73 8.85
C GLY A 103 -1.05 -25.46 10.31
N ASP A 104 0.23 -25.63 10.58
CA ASP A 104 0.81 -25.42 11.91
C ASP A 104 1.35 -24.00 12.14
N GLU A 105 1.18 -23.10 11.17
CA GLU A 105 1.68 -21.72 11.23
C GLU A 105 0.53 -20.71 11.24
N ILE A 106 0.78 -19.56 11.86
CA ILE A 106 -0.08 -18.38 11.83
C ILE A 106 0.55 -17.37 10.88
N GLN A 107 -0.17 -17.01 9.83
CA GLN A 107 0.20 -15.92 8.91
C GLN A 107 -0.31 -14.60 9.48
N VAL A 108 0.60 -13.62 9.62
CA VAL A 108 0.27 -12.24 9.99
C VAL A 108 0.37 -11.37 8.74
N SER A 109 -0.77 -10.85 8.31
CA SER A 109 -0.87 -10.02 7.11
C SER A 109 -1.59 -8.71 7.42
N TYR A 110 -1.40 -7.70 6.56
CA TYR A 110 -2.10 -6.43 6.70
C TYR A 110 -2.49 -5.86 5.34
N THR A 111 -3.49 -4.99 5.35
CA THR A 111 -3.91 -4.24 4.16
C THR A 111 -2.84 -3.22 3.80
N ASN A 112 -2.62 -3.00 2.51
CA ASN A 112 -1.70 -2.00 2.00
C ASN A 112 -2.40 -0.62 1.96
N PRO A 113 -2.06 0.34 2.84
CA PRO A 113 -2.72 1.64 2.87
C PRO A 113 -2.63 2.41 1.56
N MET A 114 -1.51 2.27 0.83
CA MET A 114 -1.33 2.94 -0.46
C MET A 114 -2.29 2.41 -1.52
N TYR A 115 -2.49 1.08 -1.58
CA TYR A 115 -3.46 0.47 -2.50
C TYR A 115 -4.87 1.04 -2.29
N TYR A 116 -5.31 1.11 -1.02
CA TYR A 116 -6.64 1.63 -0.69
C TYR A 116 -6.75 3.13 -0.93
N SER A 117 -5.70 3.90 -0.63
CA SER A 117 -5.68 5.32 -0.94
C SER A 117 -5.82 5.61 -2.43
N ASP A 118 -5.14 4.83 -3.28
CA ASP A 118 -5.27 4.99 -4.73
C ASP A 118 -6.61 4.49 -5.25
N ALA A 119 -7.13 3.36 -4.73
CA ALA A 119 -8.45 2.84 -5.11
C ALA A 119 -9.58 3.81 -4.78
N TYR A 120 -9.49 4.52 -3.64
CA TYR A 120 -10.45 5.55 -3.23
C TYR A 120 -10.05 6.97 -3.63
N ARG A 121 -9.04 7.12 -4.49
CA ARG A 121 -8.58 8.39 -5.08
C ARG A 121 -8.28 9.48 -4.06
N ILE A 122 -7.70 9.07 -2.89
CA ILE A 122 -7.24 10.03 -1.89
C ILE A 122 -6.24 11.01 -2.51
N GLU A 123 -6.44 12.31 -2.31
CA GLU A 123 -5.59 13.34 -2.89
C GLU A 123 -4.22 13.41 -2.21
N ASP A 124 -4.20 13.45 -0.87
CA ASP A 124 -2.98 13.45 -0.07
C ASP A 124 -2.68 12.05 0.48
N THR A 125 -1.85 11.30 -0.22
CA THR A 125 -1.46 9.93 0.16
C THR A 125 -0.31 9.88 1.16
N SER A 126 0.20 11.02 1.64
CA SER A 126 1.35 11.06 2.57
C SER A 126 1.09 10.30 3.86
N GLY A 127 -0.12 10.41 4.42
CA GLY A 127 -0.54 9.66 5.61
C GLY A 127 -0.59 8.15 5.38
N ALA A 128 -1.04 7.71 4.21
CA ALA A 128 -1.05 6.30 3.84
C ALA A 128 0.37 5.75 3.66
N GLN A 129 1.27 6.53 3.07
CA GLN A 129 2.68 6.17 2.92
C GLN A 129 3.37 6.03 4.29
N ALA A 130 3.13 6.97 5.21
CA ALA A 130 3.64 6.91 6.58
C ALA A 130 3.10 5.67 7.33
N ALA A 131 1.80 5.39 7.21
CA ALA A 131 1.17 4.22 7.79
C ALA A 131 1.74 2.90 7.24
N LEU A 132 1.96 2.81 5.91
CA LEU A 132 2.61 1.64 5.30
C LEU A 132 4.01 1.42 5.87
N SER A 133 4.84 2.46 5.94
CA SER A 133 6.19 2.37 6.48
C SER A 133 6.21 1.93 7.96
N SER A 134 5.24 2.40 8.76
CA SER A 134 5.07 2.01 10.16
C SER A 134 4.66 0.53 10.29
N LEU A 135 3.74 0.06 9.44
CA LEU A 135 3.32 -1.35 9.40
C LEU A 135 4.46 -2.27 8.95
N GLU A 136 5.21 -1.89 7.91
CA GLU A 136 6.38 -2.64 7.46
C GLU A 136 7.45 -2.75 8.54
N THR A 137 7.65 -1.68 9.32
CA THR A 137 8.60 -1.68 10.46
C THR A 137 8.12 -2.58 11.60
N ALA A 138 6.82 -2.54 11.94
CA ALA A 138 6.26 -3.28 13.07
C ALA A 138 6.03 -4.77 12.76
N LEU A 139 5.58 -5.08 11.55
CA LEU A 139 5.11 -6.40 11.15
C LEU A 139 5.94 -7.04 10.02
N GLY A 140 6.92 -6.33 9.47
CA GLY A 140 7.71 -6.81 8.35
C GLY A 140 6.97 -6.77 7.00
N LYS A 141 7.69 -7.19 5.95
CA LYS A 141 7.19 -7.32 4.58
C LYS A 141 7.86 -8.51 3.91
N LYS A 142 7.22 -9.67 3.98
CA LYS A 142 7.72 -10.90 3.36
C LYS A 142 7.36 -10.96 1.87
N GLU A 143 6.10 -10.66 1.56
CA GLU A 143 5.59 -10.59 0.18
C GLU A 143 4.33 -9.72 0.11
N THR A 144 3.99 -9.29 -1.10
CA THR A 144 2.72 -8.62 -1.39
C THR A 144 1.84 -9.54 -2.26
N TYR A 145 0.52 -9.55 -2.04
CA TYR A 145 -0.38 -10.46 -2.73
C TYR A 145 -1.78 -9.87 -2.93
N GLY A 146 -2.61 -10.62 -3.65
CA GLY A 146 -3.95 -10.23 -4.07
C GLY A 146 -3.98 -9.83 -5.55
N THR A 147 -5.13 -9.38 -6.05
CA THR A 147 -5.39 -9.05 -7.48
C THR A 147 -5.26 -10.22 -8.47
N GLY A 148 -4.91 -11.44 -8.04
CA GLY A 148 -4.63 -12.55 -8.94
C GLY A 148 -3.57 -12.18 -9.98
N ASP A 149 -3.84 -12.45 -11.26
CA ASP A 149 -2.91 -12.17 -12.38
C ASP A 149 -2.90 -10.70 -12.84
N LYS A 150 -3.79 -9.85 -12.26
CA LYS A 150 -3.85 -8.43 -12.64
C LYS A 150 -2.61 -7.68 -12.14
N GLN A 151 -1.98 -6.96 -13.06
CA GLN A 151 -0.83 -6.10 -12.80
C GLN A 151 -1.33 -4.65 -12.75
N LEU A 152 -1.97 -4.27 -11.63
CA LEU A 152 -2.54 -2.93 -11.47
C LEU A 152 -1.45 -1.97 -10.94
N THR A 153 -1.23 -0.90 -11.65
CA THR A 153 -0.39 0.21 -11.21
C THR A 153 -1.21 1.22 -10.40
N GLN A 154 -0.55 2.23 -9.83
CA GLN A 154 -1.23 3.33 -9.15
C GLN A 154 -2.25 4.02 -10.07
N SER A 155 -1.85 4.34 -11.31
CA SER A 155 -2.72 4.99 -12.28
C SER A 155 -3.90 4.11 -12.70
N ASP A 156 -3.71 2.78 -12.75
CA ASP A 156 -4.79 1.85 -13.05
C ASP A 156 -5.81 1.81 -11.91
N LEU A 157 -5.35 1.79 -10.63
CA LEU A 157 -6.23 1.79 -9.48
C LEU A 157 -7.10 3.04 -9.41
N ARG A 158 -6.52 4.20 -9.64
CA ARG A 158 -7.25 5.48 -9.64
C ARG A 158 -8.28 5.63 -10.74
N LYS A 159 -8.24 4.78 -11.77
CA LYS A 159 -9.16 4.75 -12.92
C LYS A 159 -9.93 3.43 -13.01
N TYR A 160 -9.82 2.58 -11.99
CA TYR A 160 -10.38 1.22 -12.05
C TYR A 160 -11.90 1.25 -11.95
N HIS A 161 -12.54 0.68 -12.95
CA HIS A 161 -13.96 0.34 -12.95
C HIS A 161 -14.10 -1.17 -12.98
N TYR A 162 -15.04 -1.72 -12.24
CA TYR A 162 -15.29 -3.16 -12.22
C TYR A 162 -15.71 -3.68 -13.60
N MET A 163 -16.60 -2.94 -14.27
CA MET A 163 -17.00 -3.16 -15.66
C MET A 163 -17.20 -1.81 -16.35
N PHE A 164 -17.23 -1.82 -17.68
CA PHE A 164 -17.52 -0.60 -18.45
C PHE A 164 -18.87 0.00 -18.04
N GLY A 165 -18.86 1.28 -17.71
CA GLY A 165 -20.05 2.04 -17.29
C GLY A 165 -20.47 1.84 -15.83
N MET A 166 -19.68 1.10 -15.03
CA MET A 166 -19.86 1.05 -13.57
C MET A 166 -19.16 2.21 -12.88
N GLU A 167 -19.65 2.50 -11.68
CA GLU A 167 -19.10 3.50 -10.76
C GLU A 167 -17.69 3.13 -10.28
N TYR A 168 -16.96 4.10 -9.75
CA TYR A 168 -15.73 3.88 -9.02
C TYR A 168 -16.01 3.26 -7.64
N PHE A 169 -14.98 2.77 -6.96
CA PHE A 169 -15.11 2.17 -5.62
C PHE A 169 -15.68 3.12 -4.57
N ASP A 170 -15.46 4.40 -4.71
CA ASP A 170 -15.87 5.46 -3.78
C ASP A 170 -17.11 6.22 -4.25
N ASP A 171 -17.68 5.89 -5.41
CA ASP A 171 -18.93 6.50 -5.85
C ASP A 171 -20.08 6.01 -4.94
N PRO A 172 -20.95 6.90 -4.45
CA PRO A 172 -22.09 6.49 -3.65
C PRO A 172 -23.09 5.73 -4.51
N SER A 173 -23.48 4.54 -4.07
CA SER A 173 -24.62 3.84 -4.67
C SER A 173 -25.92 4.46 -4.15
N GLU A 174 -26.72 5.00 -5.03
CA GLU A 174 -28.05 5.51 -4.68
C GLU A 174 -29.00 4.33 -4.46
N LEU A 175 -29.03 3.81 -3.22
CA LEU A 175 -29.87 2.67 -2.85
C LEU A 175 -31.33 3.02 -2.67
N ALA A 176 -31.64 4.26 -2.33
CA ALA A 176 -32.99 4.81 -2.21
C ALA A 176 -32.96 6.34 -2.22
N SER A 177 -33.88 6.95 -2.96
CA SER A 177 -34.27 8.35 -2.78
C SER A 177 -35.55 8.37 -1.94
N TYR A 178 -35.54 9.10 -0.83
CA TYR A 178 -36.71 9.32 0.02
C TYR A 178 -37.29 10.70 -0.21
#